data_4b45b86d56ca440f37aeb690fcfed0c6
#
_entry.id   4b45b86d56ca440f37aeb690fcfed0c6
#
_cell.length_a   1.000
_cell.length_b   1.000
_cell.length_c   1.000
_cell.angle_alpha   90.00
_cell.angle_beta   90.00
_cell.angle_gamma   90.00
#
_symmetry.space_group_name_H-M   'P 1'
#
loop_
_entity.id
_entity.type
_entity.pdbx_description
1 polymer ?
#
loop_
_entity_poly.entity_id
_entity_poly.type
_entity_poly.pdbx_seq_one_letter_code
_entity_poly.pdbx_strand_id
1 'polypeptide(L)' 'MSERRQVLLRVDPAVHDAITRWANDEFRSVNAQIEVLLRRALSDAGRLPKQAAPLPKRGRPRARTD' A
#
# COMPACT_ATOMS: atom_id res chain seq x y z
N MET A 1 6.59 4.92 18.13
CA MET A 1 6.45 4.20 16.87
C MET A 1 5.12 3.47 16.85
N SER A 2 4.37 3.61 15.82
CA SER A 2 3.06 2.99 15.81
C SER A 2 3.15 1.57 15.29
N GLU A 3 2.33 0.72 15.87
CA GLU A 3 2.23 -0.65 15.42
C GLU A 3 1.39 -0.71 14.17
N ARG A 4 1.78 -1.58 13.27
CA ARG A 4 0.97 -1.84 12.10
C ARG A 4 -0.01 -2.96 12.42
N ARG A 5 -1.23 -2.77 12.02
CA ARG A 5 -2.26 -3.74 12.30
C ARG A 5 -2.41 -4.71 11.16
N GLN A 6 -2.76 -5.93 11.50
CA GLN A 6 -2.93 -6.97 10.51
C GLN A 6 -4.40 -7.11 10.15
N VAL A 7 -4.66 -7.25 8.88
CA VAL A 7 -6.02 -7.42 8.38
C VAL A 7 -6.01 -8.56 7.36
N LEU A 8 -6.93 -9.48 7.52
CA LEU A 8 -7.11 -10.54 6.54
C LEU A 8 -8.16 -10.08 5.55
N LEU A 9 -7.77 -10.00 4.28
CA LEU A 9 -8.70 -9.62 3.21
C LEU A 9 -9.00 -10.82 2.35
N ARG A 10 -10.28 -10.96 2.02
CA ARG A 10 -10.72 -11.97 1.08
C ARG A 10 -11.24 -11.24 -0.14
N VAL A 11 -10.55 -11.40 -1.26
CA VAL A 11 -10.92 -10.70 -2.49
C VAL A 11 -11.06 -11.68 -3.62
N ASP A 12 -11.76 -11.27 -4.63
CA ASP A 12 -11.89 -12.06 -5.84
C ASP A 12 -10.51 -12.37 -6.42
N PRO A 13 -10.26 -13.59 -6.89
CA PRO A 13 -8.94 -13.92 -7.43
C PRO A 13 -8.51 -13.01 -8.57
N ALA A 14 -9.43 -12.60 -9.43
CA ALA A 14 -9.07 -11.69 -10.52
C ALA A 14 -8.64 -10.33 -9.99
N VAL A 15 -9.27 -9.87 -8.92
CA VAL A 15 -8.87 -8.61 -8.28
C VAL A 15 -7.50 -8.76 -7.66
N HIS A 16 -7.27 -9.88 -6.99
CA HIS A 16 -5.96 -10.13 -6.39
C HIS A 16 -4.85 -10.13 -7.45
N ASP A 17 -5.10 -10.82 -8.56
CA ASP A 17 -4.11 -10.89 -9.63
C ASP A 17 -3.82 -9.50 -10.21
N ALA A 18 -4.85 -8.69 -10.38
CA ALA A 18 -4.67 -7.34 -10.91
C ALA A 18 -3.84 -6.49 -9.97
N ILE A 19 -4.10 -6.60 -8.68
CA ILE A 19 -3.33 -5.86 -7.68
C ILE A 19 -1.87 -6.33 -7.67
N THR A 20 -1.67 -7.64 -7.79
CA THR A 20 -0.32 -8.20 -7.80
C THR A 20 0.49 -7.65 -8.98
N ARG A 21 -0.12 -7.61 -10.16
CA ARG A 21 0.57 -7.06 -11.33
C ARG A 21 0.89 -5.58 -11.15
N TRP A 22 -0.07 -4.85 -10.62
CA TRP A 22 0.13 -3.44 -10.39
C TRP A 22 1.25 -3.18 -9.39
N ALA A 23 1.27 -3.97 -8.32
CA ALA A 23 2.34 -3.86 -7.33
C ALA A 23 3.70 -4.12 -7.97
N ASN A 24 3.79 -5.15 -8.80
CA ASN A 24 5.04 -5.46 -9.47
C ASN A 24 5.47 -4.32 -10.40
N ASP A 25 4.53 -3.72 -11.11
CA ASP A 25 4.83 -2.61 -12.00
C ASP A 25 5.40 -1.41 -11.24
N GLU A 26 5.00 -1.25 -9.99
CA GLU A 26 5.45 -0.13 -9.18
C GLU A 26 6.51 -0.53 -8.16
N PHE A 27 7.04 -1.74 -8.30
CA PHE A 27 8.09 -2.24 -7.41
C PHE A 27 7.66 -2.21 -5.94
N ARG A 28 6.41 -2.56 -5.71
CA ARG A 28 5.86 -2.65 -4.36
C ARG A 28 5.44 -4.05 -4.05
N SER A 29 5.41 -4.38 -2.75
CA SER A 29 4.77 -5.61 -2.33
C SER A 29 3.26 -5.49 -2.49
N VAL A 30 2.56 -6.62 -2.55
CA VAL A 30 1.11 -6.60 -2.62
C VAL A 30 0.53 -5.86 -1.42
N ASN A 31 1.09 -6.12 -0.24
CA ASN A 31 0.60 -5.46 0.97
C ASN A 31 0.73 -3.94 0.87
N ALA A 32 1.89 -3.47 0.40
CA ALA A 32 2.11 -2.03 0.26
C ALA A 32 1.18 -1.44 -0.79
N GLN A 33 0.94 -2.16 -1.88
CA GLN A 33 0.05 -1.67 -2.91
C GLN A 33 -1.37 -1.53 -2.38
N ILE A 34 -1.83 -2.50 -1.62
CA ILE A 34 -3.16 -2.43 -1.03
C ILE A 34 -3.25 -1.23 -0.09
N GLU A 35 -2.23 -0.99 0.70
CA GLU A 35 -2.26 0.15 1.60
C GLU A 35 -2.32 1.48 0.84
N VAL A 36 -1.58 1.58 -0.27
CA VAL A 36 -1.64 2.78 -1.10
C VAL A 36 -3.06 3.01 -1.60
N LEU A 37 -3.69 1.95 -2.07
CA LEU A 37 -5.06 2.06 -2.59
C LEU A 37 -6.04 2.46 -1.50
N LEU A 38 -5.87 1.90 -0.30
CA LEU A 38 -6.73 2.27 0.82
C LEU A 38 -6.53 3.73 1.22
N ARG A 39 -5.29 4.20 1.22
CA ARG A 39 -5.01 5.59 1.55
C ARG A 39 -5.64 6.53 0.53
N ARG A 40 -5.59 6.17 -0.75
CA ARG A 40 -6.24 6.97 -1.78
C ARG A 40 -7.74 7.03 -1.56
N ALA A 41 -8.34 5.88 -1.28
CA ALA A 41 -9.77 5.83 -1.06
C ALA A 41 -10.16 6.69 0.14
N LEU A 42 -9.40 6.60 1.23
CA LEU A 42 -9.66 7.40 2.41
C LEU A 42 -9.49 8.88 2.13
N SER A 43 -8.45 9.23 1.38
CA SER A 43 -8.21 10.62 1.02
C SER A 43 -9.35 11.17 0.17
N ASP A 44 -9.80 10.39 -0.81
CA ASP A 44 -10.89 10.80 -1.68
C ASP A 44 -12.19 11.00 -0.90
N ALA A 45 -12.38 10.19 0.14
CA ALA A 45 -13.55 10.31 0.99
C ALA A 45 -13.41 11.39 2.06
N GLY A 46 -12.23 12.00 2.16
CA GLY A 46 -11.96 13.00 3.18
C GLY A 46 -11.79 12.40 4.56
N ARG A 47 -11.38 11.14 4.64
CA ARG A 47 -11.29 10.43 5.91
C ARG A 47 -9.88 9.96 6.26
N LEU A 48 -8.87 10.37 5.50
CA LEU A 48 -7.51 9.95 5.79
C LEU A 48 -7.03 10.62 7.08
N PRO A 49 -6.62 9.82 8.09
CA PRO A 49 -6.15 10.42 9.35
C PRO A 49 -4.87 11.20 9.15
N LYS A 50 -4.76 12.31 9.84
CA LYS A 50 -3.53 13.11 9.75
C LYS A 50 -2.34 12.40 10.37
N GLN A 51 -2.59 11.54 11.34
CA GLN A 51 -1.53 10.82 12.01
C GLN A 51 -1.16 9.51 11.32
N ALA A 52 -1.68 9.24 10.12
CA ALA A 52 -1.29 8.05 9.40
C ALA A 52 0.21 8.09 9.12
N ALA A 53 0.89 7.01 9.49
CA ALA A 53 2.33 6.94 9.30
C ALA A 53 2.67 6.84 7.81
N PRO A 54 3.83 7.34 7.41
CA PRO A 54 4.26 7.16 6.02
C PRO A 54 4.40 5.69 5.68
N LEU A 55 4.21 5.36 4.41
CA LEU A 55 4.41 4.00 3.96
C LEU A 55 5.88 3.62 4.04
N PRO A 56 6.17 2.40 4.49
CA PRO A 56 7.55 1.93 4.47
C PRO A 56 8.02 1.82 3.03
N LYS A 57 9.26 2.14 2.80
CA LYS A 57 9.83 1.99 1.48
C LYS A 57 10.25 0.57 1.28
N ARG A 58 10.01 0.09 0.07
CA ARG A 58 10.39 -1.25 -0.25
C ARG A 58 11.87 -1.32 -0.53
N GLY A 59 12.50 -2.29 0.01
CA GLY A 59 13.84 -2.59 -0.29
C GLY A 59 14.75 -1.45 -0.02
N ARG A 60 15.59 -1.25 -0.69
CA ARG A 60 16.44 -0.37 -0.47
C ARG A 60 16.26 0.93 -0.84
N PRO A 61 16.80 1.63 -0.40
CA PRO A 61 16.61 2.99 -0.58
C PRO A 61 16.97 3.46 -1.92
N ARG A 62 16.64 3.81 -2.37
CA ARG A 62 16.82 4.14 -3.44
C ARG A 62 17.45 5.18 -3.64
N ALA A 63 18.04 5.01 -3.61
CA ALA A 63 18.61 5.84 -3.64
C ALA A 63 18.74 6.55 -4.68
N ARG A 64 18.64 6.41 -4.93
CA ARG A 64 18.68 6.84 -5.60
C ARG A 64 18.67 7.69 -5.94
N THR A 65 18.88 7.75 -5.95
CA THR A 65 18.99 8.38 -6.24
C THR A 65 18.82 9.15 -6.48
N ASP A 66 18.91 9.02 -6.37
CA ASP A 66 18.86 9.63 -6.43
C ASP A 66 18.82 10.21 -6.54
#